data_5d5b5936ce7a6ed7cf32a110e33ac674
#
_entry.id   5d5b5936ce7a6ed7cf32a110e33ac674
#
_cell.length_a   1.000
_cell.length_b   1.000
_cell.length_c   1.000
_cell.angle_alpha   90.00
_cell.angle_beta   90.00
_cell.angle_gamma   90.00
#
_symmetry.space_group_name_H-M   'P 1'
#
loop_
_entity.id
_entity.type
_entity.pdbx_description
1 polymer ?
#
loop_
_entity_poly.entity_id
_entity_poly.type
_entity_poly.pdbx_seq_one_letter_code
_entity_poly.pdbx_strand_id
1 'polypeptide(L)'
;MAAAAARRAGPDAHPAGRTAIRSKPVRITLDLSPELYRQLTAWADSAAVTLDVPRVPLAAAVRAMIRVAADNPGDVLDRLRRDREQ
;
A
#
# COMPACT_ATOMS: atom_id res chain seq x y z
N MET A 1 0.84 -7.62 13.17
CA MET A 1 1.15 -7.78 13.67
C MET A 1 0.89 -7.81 14.07
N ALA A 2 1.16 -7.25 13.65
CA ALA A 2 1.42 -7.35 14.13
C ALA A 2 1.27 -6.95 14.34
N ALA A 3 1.52 -6.59 14.18
CA ALA A 3 1.72 -6.48 14.59
C ALA A 3 1.51 -5.96 14.81
N ALA A 4 1.67 -5.48 14.61
CA ALA A 4 1.74 -5.30 15.02
C ALA A 4 1.45 -5.00 15.41
N ALA A 5 1.75 -4.61 15.16
CA ALA A 5 1.70 -4.70 15.66
C ALA A 5 1.48 -4.53 16.12
N ALA A 6 1.72 -4.16 16.05
CA ALA A 6 1.74 -4.39 16.52
C ALA A 6 1.55 -4.03 16.88
N ARG A 7 1.37 -3.60 16.90
CA ARG A 7 1.38 -3.51 17.31
C ARG A 7 1.16 -3.38 17.87
N ARG A 8 1.29 -2.74 17.69
CA ARG A 8 1.13 -2.81 18.27
C ARG A 8 0.52 -3.11 18.99
N ALA A 9 0.97 -2.62 18.73
CA ALA A 9 0.55 -3.10 19.44
C ALA A 9 0.05 -3.24 19.89
N GLY A 10 -0.01 -2.78 20.03
CA GLY A 10 -0.31 -3.24 20.59
C GLY A 10 -1.11 -3.19 20.96
N PRO A 11 -1.35 -2.97 21.24
CA PRO A 11 -2.02 -3.22 21.70
C PRO A 11 -2.97 -3.16 22.00
N ASP A 12 -3.10 -3.02 21.90
CA ASP A 12 -3.91 -3.26 22.21
C ASP A 12 -4.80 -3.41 22.54
N ALA A 13 -4.70 -3.30 22.78
CA ALA A 13 -5.38 -3.70 22.96
C ALA A 13 -6.35 -3.59 23.23
N HIS A 14 -6.92 -3.58 23.00
CA HIS A 14 -7.88 -3.78 23.11
C HIS A 14 -8.71 -3.81 23.20
N PRO A 15 -8.19 -3.55 23.27
CA PRO A 15 -9.18 -3.77 23.58
C PRO A 15 -10.05 -3.87 22.85
N ALA A 16 -10.36 -3.93 22.89
CA ALA A 16 -11.16 -4.67 22.21
C ALA A 16 -12.23 -3.96 21.47
N GLY A 17 -13.24 -3.65 22.10
CA GLY A 17 -14.36 -3.09 21.41
C GLY A 17 -14.00 -1.94 20.52
N ARG A 18 -13.16 -1.18 20.97
CA ARG A 18 -12.76 -0.03 20.21
C ARG A 18 -12.07 -0.39 18.93
N THR A 19 -11.89 -1.62 18.69
CA THR A 19 -11.31 -2.07 17.46
C THR A 19 -12.05 -1.56 16.26
N ALA A 20 -13.35 -1.51 16.32
CA ALA A 20 -14.14 -1.04 15.18
C ALA A 20 -13.74 0.35 14.76
N ILE A 21 -13.46 1.22 15.72
CA ILE A 21 -13.05 2.57 15.41
C ILE A 21 -11.72 2.59 14.71
N ARG A 22 -10.80 1.76 15.18
CA ARG A 22 -9.47 1.72 14.60
C ARG A 22 -9.44 1.10 13.22
N SER A 23 -10.46 0.36 12.87
CA SER A 23 -10.49 -0.28 11.57
C SER A 23 -11.02 0.62 10.47
N LYS A 24 -11.48 1.81 10.79
CA LYS A 24 -11.95 2.73 9.77
C LYS A 24 -10.80 3.13 8.86
N PRO A 25 -10.97 2.98 7.56
CA PRO A 25 -9.90 3.37 6.64
C PRO A 25 -9.72 4.88 6.61
N VAL A 26 -8.49 5.28 6.39
CA VAL A 26 -8.16 6.68 6.15
C VAL A 26 -8.05 6.86 4.65
N ARG A 27 -8.78 7.85 4.12
CA ARG A 27 -8.78 8.12 2.70
C ARG A 27 -7.68 9.12 2.37
N ILE A 28 -6.92 8.84 1.35
CA ILE A 28 -5.94 9.79 0.83
C ILE A 28 -6.20 10.04 -0.63
N THR A 29 -5.78 11.21 -1.11
CA THR A 29 -5.86 11.56 -2.52
C THR A 29 -4.45 11.60 -3.08
N LEU A 30 -4.27 11.04 -4.26
CA LEU A 30 -2.95 10.93 -4.86
C LEU A 30 -3.03 11.29 -6.33
N ASP A 31 -2.23 12.25 -6.75
CA ASP A 31 -2.14 12.65 -8.15
C ASP A 31 -1.02 11.86 -8.81
N LEU A 32 -1.34 11.19 -9.89
CA LEU A 32 -0.38 10.41 -10.65
C LEU A 32 -0.22 11.04 -12.03
N SER A 33 1.03 11.07 -12.50
CA SER A 33 1.25 11.45 -13.90
C SER A 33 0.58 10.43 -14.80
N PRO A 34 0.18 10.81 -16.02
CA PRO A 34 -0.41 9.84 -16.94
C PRO A 34 0.49 8.65 -17.21
N GLU A 35 1.78 8.86 -17.27
CA GLU A 35 2.73 7.78 -17.49
C GLU A 35 2.75 6.80 -16.32
N LEU A 36 2.80 7.32 -15.11
CA LEU A 36 2.80 6.47 -13.93
C LEU A 36 1.48 5.72 -13.79
N TYR A 37 0.38 6.37 -14.13
CA TYR A 37 -0.92 5.72 -14.12
C TYR A 37 -0.96 4.55 -15.11
N ARG A 38 -0.40 4.73 -16.31
CA ARG A 38 -0.34 3.66 -17.30
C ARG A 38 0.50 2.50 -16.81
N GLN A 39 1.64 2.78 -16.16
CA GLN A 39 2.46 1.74 -15.59
C GLN A 39 1.70 0.95 -14.53
N LEU A 40 0.96 1.65 -13.68
CA LEU A 40 0.19 1.02 -12.64
C LEU A 40 -0.90 0.10 -13.21
N THR A 41 -1.64 0.60 -14.21
CA THR A 41 -2.71 -0.21 -14.82
C THR A 41 -2.14 -1.42 -15.55
N ALA A 42 -1.05 -1.24 -16.27
CA ALA A 42 -0.39 -2.36 -16.95
C ALA A 42 0.08 -3.41 -15.96
N TRP A 43 0.65 -2.97 -14.85
CA TRP A 43 1.11 -3.89 -13.82
C TRP A 43 -0.07 -4.66 -13.21
N ALA A 44 -1.17 -3.95 -12.92
CA ALA A 44 -2.34 -4.60 -12.33
C ALA A 44 -2.92 -5.65 -13.28
N ASP A 45 -2.95 -5.36 -14.59
CA ASP A 45 -3.44 -6.31 -15.57
C ASP A 45 -2.55 -7.56 -15.64
N SER A 46 -1.23 -7.36 -15.61
CA SER A 46 -0.29 -8.48 -15.58
C SER A 46 -0.44 -9.30 -14.30
N ALA A 47 -0.65 -8.64 -13.18
CA ALA A 47 -0.84 -9.33 -11.91
C ALA A 47 -2.09 -10.19 -11.93
N ALA A 48 -3.16 -9.71 -12.56
CA ALA A 48 -4.39 -10.49 -12.67
C ALA A 48 -4.15 -11.79 -13.43
N VAL A 49 -3.36 -11.72 -14.51
CA VAL A 49 -3.01 -12.91 -15.28
C VAL A 49 -2.18 -13.87 -14.42
N THR A 50 -1.19 -13.35 -13.75
CA THR A 50 -0.30 -14.19 -12.93
C THR A 50 -1.06 -14.85 -11.78
N LEU A 51 -2.00 -14.15 -11.18
CA LEU A 51 -2.77 -14.65 -10.04
C LEU A 51 -4.00 -15.47 -10.49
N ASP A 52 -4.27 -15.49 -11.78
CA ASP A 52 -5.42 -16.21 -12.34
C ASP A 52 -6.73 -15.69 -11.74
N VAL A 53 -6.86 -14.38 -11.70
CA VAL A 53 -8.09 -13.72 -11.25
C VAL A 53 -8.60 -12.83 -12.37
N PRO A 54 -9.90 -12.52 -12.41
CA PRO A 54 -10.45 -11.70 -13.49
C PRO A 54 -9.86 -10.30 -13.52
N ARG A 55 -9.48 -9.77 -12.35
CA ARG A 55 -9.09 -8.39 -12.28
C ARG A 55 -8.41 -8.11 -10.94
N VAL A 56 -7.44 -7.19 -10.95
CA VAL A 56 -6.83 -6.66 -9.73
C VAL A 56 -7.22 -5.18 -9.66
N PRO A 57 -8.05 -4.77 -8.70
CA PRO A 57 -8.41 -3.36 -8.55
C PRO A 57 -7.17 -2.50 -8.30
N LEU A 58 -7.15 -1.30 -8.86
CA LEU A 58 -5.99 -0.43 -8.67
C LEU A 58 -5.74 -0.11 -7.20
N ALA A 59 -6.81 0.07 -6.42
CA ALA A 59 -6.65 0.34 -4.99
C ALA A 59 -5.95 -0.82 -4.29
N ALA A 60 -6.28 -2.05 -4.64
CA ALA A 60 -5.62 -3.22 -4.06
C ALA A 60 -4.15 -3.28 -4.45
N ALA A 61 -3.85 -2.96 -5.72
CA ALA A 61 -2.48 -2.93 -6.20
C ALA A 61 -1.65 -1.90 -5.43
N VAL A 62 -2.20 -0.70 -5.24
CA VAL A 62 -1.49 0.36 -4.53
C VAL A 62 -1.26 -0.03 -3.06
N ARG A 63 -2.27 -0.61 -2.41
CA ARG A 63 -2.10 -1.05 -1.02
C ARG A 63 -1.01 -2.10 -0.89
N ALA A 64 -0.96 -3.05 -1.83
CA ALA A 64 0.08 -4.08 -1.80
C ALA A 64 1.46 -3.45 -1.99
N MET A 65 1.57 -2.50 -2.91
CA MET A 65 2.82 -1.79 -3.14
C MET A 65 3.28 -1.03 -1.90
N ILE A 66 2.35 -0.40 -1.19
CA ILE A 66 2.67 0.32 0.04
C ILE A 66 3.20 -0.65 1.11
N ARG A 67 2.59 -1.82 1.22
CA ARG A 67 3.07 -2.82 2.19
C ARG A 67 4.48 -3.28 1.88
N VAL A 68 4.75 -3.54 0.61
CA VAL A 68 6.09 -3.93 0.19
C VAL A 68 7.08 -2.80 0.45
N ALA A 69 6.67 -1.56 0.12
CA ALA A 69 7.53 -0.39 0.34
C ALA A 69 7.83 -0.18 1.81
N ALA A 70 6.86 -0.44 2.68
CA ALA A 70 7.07 -0.31 4.12
C ALA A 70 8.14 -1.26 4.63
N ASP A 71 8.31 -2.40 3.96
CA ASP A 71 9.36 -3.35 4.31
C ASP A 71 10.70 -3.01 3.66
N ASN A 72 10.71 -2.03 2.76
CA ASN A 72 11.93 -1.66 2.01
C ASN A 72 12.11 -0.13 2.02
N PRO A 73 12.24 0.47 3.21
CA PRO A 73 12.28 1.94 3.29
C PRO A 73 13.50 2.55 2.61
N GLY A 74 14.62 1.82 2.57
CA GLY A 74 15.81 2.33 1.90
C GLY A 74 15.60 2.55 0.41
N ASP A 75 14.93 1.61 -0.23
CA ASP A 75 14.62 1.74 -1.66
C ASP A 75 13.69 2.92 -1.93
N VAL A 76 12.73 3.13 -1.05
CA VAL A 76 11.81 4.25 -1.18
C VAL A 76 12.57 5.57 -1.04
N LEU A 77 13.47 5.65 -0.05
CA LEU A 77 14.29 6.84 0.15
C LEU A 77 15.16 7.15 -1.06
N ASP A 78 15.76 6.11 -1.65
CA ASP A 78 16.59 6.29 -2.83
C ASP A 78 15.76 6.84 -3.99
N ARG A 79 14.56 6.35 -4.15
CA ARG A 79 13.68 6.83 -5.21
C ARG A 79 13.28 8.29 -4.97
N LEU A 80 12.97 8.62 -3.73
CA LEU A 80 12.61 10.00 -3.38
C LEU A 80 13.76 10.95 -3.66
N ARG A 81 14.99 10.53 -3.40
CA ARG A 81 16.16 11.35 -3.71
C ARG A 81 16.26 11.58 -5.21
N ARG A 82 16.09 10.54 -6.01
CA ARG A 82 16.16 10.68 -7.47
C ARG A 82 15.06 11.59 -8.01
N ASP A 83 13.86 11.47 -7.47
CA ASP A 83 12.76 12.29 -7.92
C ASP A 83 13.00 13.77 -7.60
N ARG A 84 13.67 14.05 -6.48
CA ARG A 84 13.97 15.43 -6.11
C ARG A 84 15.06 16.06 -6.98
N GLU A 85 15.90 15.24 -7.57
CA GLU A 85 16.99 15.73 -8.40
C GLU A 85 16.56 16.04 -9.81
N GLN A 86 15.33 15.76 -10.15
CA GLN A 86 14.77 16.06 -11.49
C GLN A 86 13.92 17.35 -11.46
#